data_cd774cb2287a3a38821a05b0fff186d4
#
_entry.id   cd774cb2287a3a38821a05b0fff186d4
#
_cell.length_a   1.000
_cell.length_b   1.000
_cell.length_c   1.000
_cell.angle_alpha   90.00
_cell.angle_beta   90.00
_cell.angle_gamma   90.00
#
_symmetry.space_group_name_H-M   'P 1'
#
loop_
_entity.id
_entity.type
_entity.pdbx_description
1 polymer ?
#
loop_
_entity_poly.entity_id
_entity_poly.type
_entity_poly.pdbx_seq_one_letter_code
_entity_poly.pdbx_strand_id
1 'polypeptide(L)'
;MKGLIVKDIYCLKKQLTTYTFVIIGVVAVAIMFVLSGRYGNLRISVSGMEEAGFDIAAVVKIAVMFFMLLPLVSTGDISNLFVYDKAASFYKVGASFPISVKKRVFSKFVTVFIFLAAGLVIDILMSAVMSAVSDIILFSKCIGTLVSITACMVVFTSLIIMLNYAGITPAYSTALPIVAFAVLFFIVKIKDVKSALINDDFASFSAFFHNLINAFENKPYYFIIAAAGVAAVCYFLSVFFADKKRGVA
;
A
#
# COMPACT_ATOMS: atom_id res chain seq x y z
N MET A 1 -6.75 22.36 -13.87
CA MET A 1 -6.63 21.06 -13.20
C MET A 1 -5.37 20.31 -13.61
N LYS A 2 -5.11 20.12 -14.90
CA LYS A 2 -3.88 19.47 -15.42
C LYS A 2 -2.59 20.06 -14.81
N GLY A 3 -2.47 21.40 -14.73
CA GLY A 3 -1.29 22.04 -14.14
C GLY A 3 -1.01 21.73 -12.66
N LEU A 4 -2.05 21.48 -11.85
CA LEU A 4 -1.88 21.08 -10.45
C LEU A 4 -1.33 19.65 -10.34
N ILE A 5 -1.84 18.73 -11.16
CA ILE A 5 -1.36 17.34 -11.21
C ILE A 5 0.08 17.31 -11.70
N VAL A 6 0.39 18.05 -12.77
CA VAL A 6 1.77 18.14 -13.30
C VAL A 6 2.73 18.73 -12.27
N LYS A 7 2.31 19.78 -11.53
CA LYS A 7 3.10 20.32 -10.40
C LYS A 7 3.38 19.25 -9.35
N ASP A 8 2.36 18.52 -8.93
CA ASP A 8 2.49 17.49 -7.90
C ASP A 8 3.43 16.36 -8.36
N ILE A 9 3.31 15.91 -9.60
CA ILE A 9 4.23 14.93 -10.21
C ILE A 9 5.66 15.49 -10.28
N TYR A 10 5.83 16.76 -10.66
CA TYR A 10 7.15 17.38 -10.74
C TYR A 10 7.81 17.52 -9.36
N CYS A 11 7.04 17.88 -8.32
CA CYS A 11 7.53 17.92 -6.94
C CYS A 11 8.02 16.55 -6.45
N LEU A 12 7.41 15.47 -6.92
CA LEU A 12 7.78 14.09 -6.59
C LEU A 12 8.88 13.51 -7.50
N LYS A 13 9.33 14.25 -8.54
CA LYS A 13 10.29 13.73 -9.54
C LYS A 13 11.53 13.10 -8.92
N LYS A 14 12.16 13.77 -7.93
CA LYS A 14 13.36 13.25 -7.26
C LYS A 14 13.06 11.92 -6.53
N GLN A 15 11.92 11.86 -5.87
CA GLN A 15 11.46 10.68 -5.15
C GLN A 15 11.12 9.55 -6.12
N LEU A 16 10.45 9.86 -7.24
CA LEU A 16 10.18 8.90 -8.31
C LEU A 16 11.45 8.27 -8.88
N THR A 17 12.49 9.07 -9.11
CA THR A 17 13.78 8.54 -9.58
C THR A 17 14.35 7.55 -8.57
N THR A 18 14.33 7.89 -7.27
CA THR A 18 14.79 6.98 -6.21
C THR A 18 13.96 5.70 -6.17
N TYR A 19 12.62 5.82 -6.25
CA TYR A 19 11.73 4.64 -6.27
C TYR A 19 11.97 3.75 -7.50
N THR A 20 12.23 4.35 -8.67
CA THR A 20 12.57 3.58 -9.88
C THR A 20 13.79 2.71 -9.66
N PHE A 21 14.86 3.24 -9.06
CA PHE A 21 16.05 2.45 -8.73
C PHE A 21 15.76 1.35 -7.70
N VAL A 22 15.00 1.66 -6.66
CA VAL A 22 14.58 0.67 -5.65
C VAL A 22 13.76 -0.44 -6.31
N ILE A 23 12.79 -0.10 -7.15
CA ILE A 23 11.95 -1.07 -7.86
C ILE A 23 12.81 -1.98 -8.75
N ILE A 24 13.74 -1.42 -9.53
CA ILE A 24 14.64 -2.20 -10.38
C ILE A 24 15.48 -3.16 -9.53
N GLY A 25 16.02 -2.67 -8.40
CA GLY A 25 16.79 -3.51 -7.47
C GLY A 25 15.96 -4.65 -6.88
N VAL A 26 14.74 -4.36 -6.44
CA VAL A 26 13.80 -5.36 -5.90
C VAL A 26 13.42 -6.40 -6.94
N VAL A 27 13.11 -5.98 -8.17
CA VAL A 27 12.83 -6.88 -9.31
C VAL A 27 14.01 -7.81 -9.56
N ALA A 28 15.22 -7.27 -9.62
CA ALA A 28 16.43 -8.06 -9.86
C ALA A 28 16.63 -9.11 -8.73
N VAL A 29 16.52 -8.70 -7.46
CA VAL A 29 16.64 -9.60 -6.30
C VAL A 29 15.56 -10.69 -6.33
N ALA A 30 14.31 -10.33 -6.62
CA ALA A 30 13.21 -11.27 -6.68
C ALA A 30 13.41 -12.32 -7.80
N ILE A 31 13.87 -11.90 -8.98
CA ILE A 31 14.20 -12.81 -10.07
C ILE A 31 15.36 -13.73 -9.68
N MET A 32 16.43 -13.20 -9.09
CA MET A 32 17.56 -14.00 -8.60
C MET A 32 17.14 -15.02 -7.55
N PHE A 33 16.24 -14.62 -6.63
CA PHE A 33 15.73 -15.51 -5.59
C PHE A 33 14.93 -16.68 -6.19
N VAL A 34 14.04 -16.40 -7.15
CA VAL A 34 13.25 -17.45 -7.83
C VAL A 34 14.14 -18.36 -8.67
N LEU A 35 15.11 -17.81 -9.41
CA LEU A 35 16.07 -18.60 -10.18
C LEU A 35 16.95 -19.47 -9.28
N SER A 36 17.39 -18.95 -8.15
CA SER A 36 18.16 -19.72 -7.16
C SER A 36 17.34 -20.84 -6.52
N GLY A 37 16.05 -20.61 -6.30
CA GLY A 37 15.11 -21.66 -5.83
C GLY A 37 14.87 -22.77 -6.86
N ARG A 38 14.88 -22.40 -8.18
CA ARG A 38 14.61 -23.39 -9.25
C ARG A 38 15.87 -24.16 -9.70
N TYR A 39 17.01 -23.47 -9.79
CA TYR A 39 18.23 -23.97 -10.44
C TYR A 39 19.45 -23.99 -9.53
N GLY A 40 19.39 -23.41 -8.33
CA GLY A 40 20.55 -23.17 -7.47
C GLY A 40 20.55 -23.97 -6.16
N ASN A 41 21.51 -23.63 -5.32
CA ASN A 41 21.78 -24.29 -4.03
C ASN A 41 20.65 -24.17 -3.01
N LEU A 42 19.69 -23.22 -3.19
CA LEU A 42 18.50 -23.15 -2.33
C LEU A 42 17.66 -24.43 -2.40
N ARG A 43 17.66 -25.13 -3.55
CA ARG A 43 16.94 -26.40 -3.67
C ARG A 43 17.56 -27.51 -2.79
N ILE A 44 18.86 -27.46 -2.58
CA ILE A 44 19.59 -28.45 -1.73
C ILE A 44 19.37 -28.14 -0.25
N SER A 45 19.38 -26.86 0.15
CA SER A 45 19.07 -26.47 1.53
C SER A 45 17.59 -26.63 1.88
N VAL A 46 16.71 -26.60 0.87
CA VAL A 46 15.28 -26.84 0.98
C VAL A 46 14.99 -28.27 1.42
N SER A 47 15.64 -29.27 0.83
CA SER A 47 15.43 -30.67 1.22
C SER A 47 15.81 -30.95 2.68
N GLY A 48 16.89 -30.34 3.18
CA GLY A 48 17.29 -30.47 4.57
C GLY A 48 16.37 -29.76 5.58
N MET A 49 15.65 -28.72 5.17
CA MET A 49 14.67 -28.02 6.00
C MET A 49 13.30 -28.72 5.99
N GLU A 50 12.91 -29.35 4.87
CA GLU A 50 11.70 -30.19 4.81
C GLU A 50 11.82 -31.39 5.76
N GLU A 51 13.00 -31.99 5.91
CA GLU A 51 13.29 -33.00 6.92
C GLU A 51 13.12 -32.47 8.34
N ALA A 52 13.30 -31.15 8.56
CA ALA A 52 13.07 -30.47 9.84
C ALA A 52 11.60 -30.01 10.05
N GLY A 53 10.68 -30.36 9.14
CA GLY A 53 9.25 -30.08 9.27
C GLY A 53 8.83 -28.64 8.90
N PHE A 54 9.69 -27.86 8.24
CA PHE A 54 9.34 -26.53 7.73
C PHE A 54 8.73 -26.62 6.32
N ASP A 55 7.53 -26.03 6.14
CA ASP A 55 6.94 -25.86 4.80
C ASP A 55 7.63 -24.69 4.07
N ILE A 56 8.67 -25.02 3.34
CA ILE A 56 9.49 -24.05 2.61
C ILE A 56 8.76 -23.47 1.43
N ALA A 57 7.85 -24.22 0.80
CA ALA A 57 7.02 -23.68 -0.27
C ALA A 57 6.19 -22.49 0.25
N ALA A 58 5.67 -22.57 1.48
CA ALA A 58 4.98 -21.46 2.13
C ALA A 58 5.91 -20.27 2.41
N VAL A 59 7.12 -20.51 2.89
CA VAL A 59 8.11 -19.45 3.17
C VAL A 59 8.53 -18.73 1.88
N VAL A 60 8.82 -19.48 0.82
CA VAL A 60 9.16 -18.91 -0.51
C VAL A 60 7.99 -18.11 -1.07
N LYS A 61 6.77 -18.63 -0.97
CA LYS A 61 5.56 -17.93 -1.39
C LYS A 61 5.37 -16.60 -0.66
N ILE A 62 5.55 -16.59 0.66
CA ILE A 62 5.45 -15.37 1.49
C ILE A 62 6.54 -14.37 1.10
N ALA A 63 7.80 -14.81 0.95
CA ALA A 63 8.90 -13.94 0.57
C ALA A 63 8.68 -13.31 -0.82
N VAL A 64 8.24 -14.09 -1.80
CA VAL A 64 7.94 -13.58 -3.14
C VAL A 64 6.77 -12.61 -3.12
N MET A 65 5.70 -12.90 -2.36
CA MET A 65 4.58 -11.95 -2.18
C MET A 65 5.05 -10.65 -1.53
N PHE A 66 5.93 -10.72 -0.53
CA PHE A 66 6.48 -9.53 0.10
C PHE A 66 7.28 -8.66 -0.88
N PHE A 67 8.15 -9.27 -1.70
CA PHE A 67 8.89 -8.55 -2.74
C PHE A 67 7.96 -7.93 -3.80
N MET A 68 6.88 -8.62 -4.16
CA MET A 68 5.88 -8.10 -5.10
C MET A 68 5.14 -6.86 -4.58
N LEU A 69 4.99 -6.72 -3.26
CA LEU A 69 4.26 -5.59 -2.65
C LEU A 69 5.12 -4.33 -2.51
N LEU A 70 6.44 -4.44 -2.56
CA LEU A 70 7.33 -3.29 -2.36
C LEU A 70 7.11 -2.14 -3.36
N PRO A 71 6.89 -2.36 -4.67
CA PRO A 71 6.55 -1.29 -5.60
C PRO A 71 5.28 -0.55 -5.23
N LEU A 72 4.23 -1.26 -4.85
CA LEU A 72 2.96 -0.67 -4.45
C LEU A 72 3.10 0.16 -3.16
N VAL A 73 3.80 -0.36 -2.16
CA VAL A 73 4.05 0.36 -0.90
C VAL A 73 4.87 1.62 -1.15
N SER A 74 5.89 1.55 -1.99
CA SER A 74 6.74 2.70 -2.32
C SER A 74 5.96 3.81 -3.05
N THR A 75 5.01 3.45 -3.91
CA THR A 75 4.15 4.42 -4.60
C THR A 75 3.07 5.03 -3.71
N GLY A 76 2.76 4.39 -2.58
CA GLY A 76 1.80 4.88 -1.59
C GLY A 76 2.32 5.98 -0.67
N ASP A 77 3.62 6.28 -0.65
CA ASP A 77 4.19 7.33 0.21
C ASP A 77 3.94 8.75 -0.34
N ILE A 78 2.81 9.30 0.06
CA ILE A 78 2.29 10.59 -0.40
C ILE A 78 2.58 11.72 0.58
N SER A 79 3.09 11.39 1.76
CA SER A 79 3.35 12.37 2.83
C SER A 79 4.21 13.53 2.34
N ASN A 80 5.19 13.26 1.48
CA ASN A 80 6.08 14.25 0.91
C ASN A 80 5.38 15.31 0.03
N LEU A 81 4.24 14.97 -0.59
CA LEU A 81 3.43 15.91 -1.36
C LEU A 81 2.96 17.08 -0.50
N PHE A 82 2.56 16.81 0.74
CA PHE A 82 2.12 17.83 1.69
C PHE A 82 3.29 18.55 2.36
N VAL A 83 4.42 17.88 2.57
CA VAL A 83 5.65 18.49 3.06
C VAL A 83 6.14 19.56 2.09
N TYR A 84 6.21 19.24 0.79
CA TYR A 84 6.63 20.20 -0.24
C TYR A 84 5.65 21.36 -0.38
N ASP A 85 4.35 21.12 -0.36
CA ASP A 85 3.35 22.18 -0.42
C ASP A 85 3.44 23.12 0.80
N LYS A 86 3.71 22.58 1.99
CA LYS A 86 3.91 23.36 3.21
C LYS A 86 5.21 24.18 3.16
N ALA A 87 6.32 23.55 2.76
CA ALA A 87 7.62 24.21 2.63
C ALA A 87 7.60 25.36 1.61
N ALA A 88 6.92 25.17 0.46
CA ALA A 88 6.74 26.19 -0.57
C ALA A 88 5.67 27.26 -0.21
N SER A 89 5.06 27.19 0.98
CA SER A 89 3.91 28.05 1.35
C SER A 89 2.78 28.04 0.29
N PHE A 90 2.66 26.96 -0.45
CA PHE A 90 1.73 26.84 -1.58
C PHE A 90 0.27 27.06 -1.17
N TYR A 91 -0.07 26.80 0.10
CA TYR A 91 -1.40 27.08 0.64
C TYR A 91 -1.74 28.57 0.61
N LYS A 92 -0.77 29.46 0.91
CA LYS A 92 -0.92 30.91 0.89
C LYS A 92 -1.02 31.41 -0.56
N VAL A 93 -0.05 31.02 -1.38
CA VAL A 93 -0.02 31.40 -2.81
C VAL A 93 -1.22 30.78 -3.56
N GLY A 94 -1.60 29.56 -3.26
CA GLY A 94 -2.74 28.89 -3.85
C GLY A 94 -4.09 29.56 -3.53
N ALA A 95 -4.19 30.35 -2.45
CA ALA A 95 -5.39 31.11 -2.14
C ALA A 95 -5.59 32.30 -3.08
N SER A 96 -4.51 32.87 -3.64
CA SER A 96 -4.56 33.97 -4.62
C SER A 96 -4.92 33.51 -6.05
N PHE A 97 -4.82 32.20 -6.35
CA PHE A 97 -5.24 31.69 -7.66
C PHE A 97 -6.76 31.47 -7.71
N PRO A 98 -7.40 31.75 -8.86
CA PRO A 98 -8.84 31.56 -9.06
C PRO A 98 -9.19 30.06 -9.22
N ILE A 99 -8.65 29.20 -8.36
CA ILE A 99 -8.88 27.75 -8.38
C ILE A 99 -9.73 27.38 -7.18
N SER A 100 -10.88 26.72 -7.43
CA SER A 100 -11.76 26.27 -6.36
C SER A 100 -11.07 25.23 -5.46
N VAL A 101 -11.39 25.25 -4.16
CA VAL A 101 -10.88 24.31 -3.17
C VAL A 101 -11.14 22.86 -3.60
N LYS A 102 -12.34 22.58 -4.11
CA LYS A 102 -12.72 21.25 -4.62
C LYS A 102 -11.72 20.75 -5.68
N LYS A 103 -11.33 21.60 -6.63
CA LYS A 103 -10.36 21.22 -7.69
C LYS A 103 -8.96 20.96 -7.13
N ARG A 104 -8.55 21.69 -6.09
CA ARG A 104 -7.25 21.45 -5.42
C ARG A 104 -7.22 20.15 -4.67
N VAL A 105 -8.25 19.86 -3.88
CA VAL A 105 -8.37 18.58 -3.16
C VAL A 105 -8.44 17.44 -4.16
N PHE A 106 -9.28 17.55 -5.18
CA PHE A 106 -9.43 16.51 -6.20
C PHE A 106 -8.13 16.21 -6.94
N SER A 107 -7.30 17.24 -7.25
CA SER A 107 -6.00 16.99 -7.90
C SER A 107 -5.08 16.12 -7.05
N LYS A 108 -5.10 16.26 -5.72
CA LYS A 108 -4.31 15.41 -4.82
C LYS A 108 -4.76 13.95 -4.88
N PHE A 109 -6.06 13.71 -4.79
CA PHE A 109 -6.60 12.35 -4.93
C PHE A 109 -6.25 11.72 -6.28
N VAL A 110 -6.41 12.48 -7.38
CA VAL A 110 -6.06 11.99 -8.72
C VAL A 110 -4.58 11.67 -8.83
N THR A 111 -3.69 12.54 -8.34
CA THR A 111 -2.25 12.28 -8.36
C THR A 111 -1.92 10.97 -7.65
N VAL A 112 -2.48 10.78 -6.46
CA VAL A 112 -2.29 9.56 -5.66
C VAL A 112 -2.78 8.31 -6.41
N PHE A 113 -3.98 8.38 -6.97
CA PHE A 113 -4.52 7.23 -7.70
C PHE A 113 -3.70 6.90 -8.96
N ILE A 114 -3.11 7.89 -9.62
CA ILE A 114 -2.20 7.65 -10.74
C ILE A 114 -0.96 6.87 -10.26
N PHE A 115 -0.38 7.23 -9.11
CA PHE A 115 0.78 6.52 -8.56
C PHE A 115 0.45 5.10 -8.11
N LEU A 116 -0.66 4.92 -7.39
CA LEU A 116 -1.10 3.58 -6.98
C LEU A 116 -1.43 2.70 -8.18
N ALA A 117 -2.07 3.25 -9.22
CA ALA A 117 -2.32 2.51 -10.45
C ALA A 117 -1.02 2.12 -11.16
N ALA A 118 -0.03 3.02 -11.21
CA ALA A 118 1.29 2.70 -11.78
C ALA A 118 2.00 1.60 -10.97
N GLY A 119 1.97 1.67 -9.64
CA GLY A 119 2.50 0.62 -8.76
C GLY A 119 1.82 -0.73 -9.01
N LEU A 120 0.49 -0.74 -9.06
CA LEU A 120 -0.28 -1.96 -9.35
C LEU A 120 0.08 -2.58 -10.71
N VAL A 121 0.26 -1.76 -11.75
CA VAL A 121 0.67 -2.26 -13.09
C VAL A 121 2.06 -2.91 -13.01
N ILE A 122 3.01 -2.30 -12.29
CA ILE A 122 4.34 -2.88 -12.10
C ILE A 122 4.23 -4.23 -11.36
N ASP A 123 3.44 -4.30 -10.29
CA ASP A 123 3.25 -5.51 -9.50
C ASP A 123 2.59 -6.64 -10.31
N ILE A 124 1.61 -6.30 -11.16
CA ILE A 124 1.00 -7.27 -12.09
C ILE A 124 2.03 -7.81 -13.08
N LEU A 125 2.87 -6.94 -13.65
CA LEU A 125 3.93 -7.37 -14.56
C LEU A 125 4.95 -8.27 -13.86
N MET A 126 5.35 -7.91 -12.63
CA MET A 126 6.22 -8.75 -11.80
C MET A 126 5.60 -10.10 -11.50
N SER A 127 4.31 -10.13 -11.12
CA SER A 127 3.61 -11.38 -10.82
C SER A 127 3.49 -12.29 -12.05
N ALA A 128 3.34 -11.70 -13.24
CA ALA A 128 3.33 -12.45 -14.50
C ALA A 128 4.71 -13.10 -14.78
N VAL A 129 5.79 -12.35 -14.60
CA VAL A 129 7.17 -12.87 -14.76
C VAL A 129 7.44 -13.98 -13.74
N MET A 130 7.07 -13.75 -12.47
CA MET A 130 7.29 -14.72 -11.40
C MET A 130 6.49 -16.00 -11.58
N SER A 131 5.23 -15.92 -12.04
CA SER A 131 4.41 -17.08 -12.33
C SER A 131 4.90 -17.88 -13.56
N ALA A 132 5.54 -17.21 -14.53
CA ALA A 132 6.15 -17.87 -15.67
C ALA A 132 7.45 -18.62 -15.32
N VAL A 133 8.18 -18.15 -14.30
CA VAL A 133 9.45 -18.75 -13.87
C VAL A 133 9.25 -19.79 -12.77
N SER A 134 8.17 -19.71 -11.97
CA SER A 134 7.91 -20.56 -10.81
C SER A 134 6.53 -21.21 -10.90
N ASP A 135 6.49 -22.54 -10.78
CA ASP A 135 5.24 -23.31 -10.74
C ASP A 135 4.48 -23.17 -9.40
N ILE A 136 5.10 -22.51 -8.40
CA ILE A 136 4.57 -22.36 -7.03
C ILE A 136 3.51 -21.27 -6.96
N ILE A 137 3.54 -20.28 -7.88
CA ILE A 137 2.73 -19.07 -7.80
C ILE A 137 1.66 -19.09 -8.90
N LEU A 138 0.38 -19.20 -8.49
CA LEU A 138 -0.74 -19.06 -9.41
C LEU A 138 -1.01 -17.57 -9.70
N PHE A 139 -0.84 -17.15 -10.94
CA PHE A 139 -1.04 -15.78 -11.40
C PHE A 139 -2.41 -15.20 -11.00
N SER A 140 -3.49 -15.97 -11.16
CA SER A 140 -4.85 -15.53 -10.83
C SER A 140 -5.04 -15.18 -9.34
N LYS A 141 -4.43 -15.94 -8.43
CA LYS A 141 -4.49 -15.68 -6.99
C LYS A 141 -3.67 -14.44 -6.61
N CYS A 142 -2.51 -14.25 -7.26
CA CYS A 142 -1.71 -13.05 -7.06
C CYS A 142 -2.46 -11.78 -7.44
N ILE A 143 -3.18 -11.78 -8.57
CA ILE A 143 -3.98 -10.62 -8.99
C ILE A 143 -5.04 -10.26 -7.94
N GLY A 144 -5.79 -11.24 -7.42
CA GLY A 144 -6.79 -11.00 -6.37
C GLY A 144 -6.18 -10.31 -5.15
N THR A 145 -5.05 -10.82 -4.68
CA THR A 145 -4.31 -10.26 -3.53
C THR A 145 -3.80 -8.86 -3.83
N LEU A 146 -3.17 -8.62 -4.99
CA LEU A 146 -2.64 -7.30 -5.37
C LEU A 146 -3.75 -6.25 -5.46
N VAL A 147 -4.88 -6.58 -6.06
CA VAL A 147 -6.04 -5.69 -6.16
C VAL A 147 -6.61 -5.38 -4.78
N SER A 148 -6.72 -6.37 -3.90
CA SER A 148 -7.22 -6.18 -2.53
C SER A 148 -6.29 -5.28 -1.70
N ILE A 149 -4.98 -5.49 -1.79
CA ILE A 149 -3.98 -4.67 -1.10
C ILE A 149 -3.95 -3.25 -1.67
N THR A 150 -4.07 -3.09 -3.01
CA THR A 150 -4.20 -1.76 -3.62
C THR A 150 -5.43 -1.04 -3.09
N ALA A 151 -6.56 -1.73 -2.93
CA ALA A 151 -7.77 -1.15 -2.33
C ALA A 151 -7.52 -0.71 -0.87
N CYS A 152 -6.81 -1.49 -0.06
CA CYS A 152 -6.39 -1.09 1.27
C CYS A 152 -5.49 0.16 1.25
N MET A 153 -4.53 0.22 0.32
CA MET A 153 -3.66 1.40 0.14
C MET A 153 -4.46 2.65 -0.27
N VAL A 154 -5.50 2.51 -1.09
CA VAL A 154 -6.43 3.62 -1.40
C VAL A 154 -7.11 4.15 -0.13
N VAL A 155 -7.53 3.27 0.78
CA VAL A 155 -8.09 3.68 2.08
C VAL A 155 -7.08 4.46 2.90
N PHE A 156 -5.88 3.90 3.10
CA PHE A 156 -4.83 4.54 3.90
C PHE A 156 -4.44 5.91 3.33
N THR A 157 -4.20 6.00 2.03
CA THR A 157 -3.80 7.24 1.37
C THR A 157 -4.90 8.28 1.41
N SER A 158 -6.16 7.89 1.28
CA SER A 158 -7.32 8.78 1.41
C SER A 158 -7.44 9.37 2.81
N LEU A 159 -7.21 8.56 3.86
CA LEU A 159 -7.16 9.01 5.25
C LEU A 159 -6.00 9.99 5.48
N ILE A 160 -4.81 9.70 4.96
CA ILE A 160 -3.65 10.60 5.05
C ILE A 160 -3.96 11.96 4.42
N ILE A 161 -4.57 11.99 3.24
CA ILE A 161 -4.98 13.24 2.58
C ILE A 161 -5.96 14.01 3.47
N MET A 162 -6.99 13.36 3.96
CA MET A 162 -8.01 13.96 4.82
C MET A 162 -7.38 14.57 6.09
N LEU A 163 -6.50 13.83 6.79
CA LEU A 163 -5.85 14.29 8.02
C LEU A 163 -4.92 15.50 7.77
N ASN A 164 -4.22 15.54 6.63
CA ASN A 164 -3.42 16.71 6.25
C ASN A 164 -4.29 17.95 6.02
N TYR A 165 -5.45 17.81 5.37
CA TYR A 165 -6.40 18.91 5.23
C TYR A 165 -7.05 19.31 6.55
N ALA A 166 -7.25 18.39 7.48
CA ALA A 166 -7.69 18.68 8.85
C ALA A 166 -6.64 19.49 9.65
N GLY A 167 -5.38 19.52 9.20
CA GLY A 167 -4.31 20.31 9.82
C GLY A 167 -3.30 19.50 10.61
N ILE A 168 -3.42 18.20 10.59
CA ILE A 168 -2.45 17.30 11.22
C ILE A 168 -1.15 17.36 10.41
N THR A 169 0.00 17.35 11.09
CA THR A 169 1.29 17.39 10.40
C THR A 169 1.50 16.12 9.57
N PRO A 170 2.24 16.18 8.45
CA PRO A 170 2.44 15.02 7.58
C PRO A 170 2.97 13.78 8.30
N ALA A 171 3.87 13.95 9.29
CA ALA A 171 4.40 12.84 10.08
C ALA A 171 3.32 12.11 10.88
N TYR A 172 2.44 12.86 11.57
CA TYR A 172 1.35 12.26 12.34
C TYR A 172 0.21 11.75 11.44
N SER A 173 -0.04 12.37 10.29
CA SER A 173 -1.08 11.93 9.36
C SER A 173 -0.77 10.57 8.73
N THR A 174 0.50 10.19 8.61
CA THR A 174 0.91 8.85 8.17
C THR A 174 0.87 7.84 9.32
N ALA A 175 1.30 8.21 10.51
CA ALA A 175 1.35 7.31 11.66
C ALA A 175 -0.05 6.97 12.21
N LEU A 176 -0.96 7.95 12.30
CA LEU A 176 -2.29 7.79 12.89
C LEU A 176 -3.13 6.65 12.26
N PRO A 177 -3.28 6.54 10.94
CA PRO A 177 -4.03 5.43 10.34
C PRO A 177 -3.41 4.07 10.64
N ILE A 178 -2.08 3.96 10.66
CA ILE A 178 -1.37 2.72 10.96
C ILE A 178 -1.61 2.31 12.41
N VAL A 179 -1.45 3.26 13.35
CA VAL A 179 -1.69 3.02 14.78
C VAL A 179 -3.15 2.68 15.02
N ALA A 180 -4.10 3.41 14.42
CA ALA A 180 -5.52 3.14 14.57
C ALA A 180 -5.88 1.73 14.05
N PHE A 181 -5.33 1.33 12.91
CA PHE A 181 -5.54 -0.01 12.37
C PHE A 181 -4.94 -1.08 13.29
N ALA A 182 -3.72 -0.89 13.79
CA ALA A 182 -3.08 -1.82 14.73
C ALA A 182 -3.91 -1.95 16.02
N VAL A 183 -4.36 -0.83 16.60
CA VAL A 183 -5.19 -0.83 17.82
C VAL A 183 -6.51 -1.55 17.58
N LEU A 184 -7.21 -1.26 16.47
CA LEU A 184 -8.45 -1.95 16.12
C LEU A 184 -8.23 -3.46 15.92
N PHE A 185 -7.14 -3.83 15.24
CA PHE A 185 -6.76 -5.22 15.06
C PHE A 185 -6.56 -5.93 16.41
N PHE A 186 -5.79 -5.32 17.32
CA PHE A 186 -5.57 -5.88 18.66
C PHE A 186 -6.87 -5.97 19.47
N ILE A 187 -7.75 -4.96 19.43
CA ILE A 187 -9.03 -4.99 20.15
C ILE A 187 -9.91 -6.14 19.65
N VAL A 188 -10.03 -6.30 18.32
CA VAL A 188 -10.86 -7.34 17.71
C VAL A 188 -10.28 -8.73 17.97
N LYS A 189 -8.95 -8.86 17.96
CA LYS A 189 -8.25 -10.13 18.07
C LYS A 189 -7.61 -10.41 19.43
N ILE A 190 -7.96 -9.62 20.45
CA ILE A 190 -7.36 -9.73 21.79
C ILE A 190 -7.52 -11.14 22.41
N LYS A 191 -8.65 -11.80 22.14
CA LYS A 191 -8.90 -13.17 22.62
C LYS A 191 -7.99 -14.18 21.95
N ASP A 192 -7.84 -14.09 20.61
CA ASP A 192 -7.03 -15.01 19.83
C ASP A 192 -5.54 -14.80 20.14
N VAL A 193 -5.11 -13.51 20.25
CA VAL A 193 -3.74 -13.16 20.66
C VAL A 193 -3.43 -13.63 22.07
N LYS A 194 -4.37 -13.46 23.02
CA LYS A 194 -4.21 -13.95 24.40
C LYS A 194 -4.11 -15.48 24.45
N SER A 195 -4.91 -16.20 23.68
CA SER A 195 -4.83 -17.65 23.58
C SER A 195 -3.50 -18.11 23.02
N ALA A 196 -3.01 -17.48 21.97
CA ALA A 196 -1.72 -17.79 21.37
C ALA A 196 -0.54 -17.55 22.32
N LEU A 197 -0.57 -16.46 23.10
CA LEU A 197 0.53 -16.08 24.00
C LEU A 197 0.55 -16.86 25.34
N ILE A 198 -0.62 -17.25 25.85
CA ILE A 198 -0.72 -17.89 27.18
C ILE A 198 -0.79 -19.41 27.08
N ASN A 199 -1.49 -19.92 26.05
CA ASN A 199 -1.79 -21.35 25.92
C ASN A 199 -1.00 -22.02 24.79
N ASP A 200 -0.07 -21.32 24.13
CA ASP A 200 0.63 -21.75 22.91
C ASP A 200 -0.30 -22.24 21.79
N ASP A 201 -1.56 -21.79 21.81
CA ASP A 201 -2.58 -22.13 20.79
C ASP A 201 -2.55 -21.11 19.66
N PHE A 202 -1.71 -21.37 18.68
CA PHE A 202 -1.61 -20.55 17.47
C PHE A 202 -2.65 -20.91 16.39
N ALA A 203 -3.47 -21.94 16.60
CA ALA A 203 -4.38 -22.44 15.59
C ALA A 203 -5.45 -21.39 15.21
N SER A 204 -6.07 -20.71 16.19
CA SER A 204 -7.05 -19.65 15.96
C SER A 204 -6.45 -18.44 15.26
N PHE A 205 -5.21 -18.08 15.61
CA PHE A 205 -4.47 -16.98 15.00
C PHE A 205 -4.07 -17.30 13.56
N SER A 206 -3.56 -18.49 13.29
CA SER A 206 -3.23 -18.96 11.94
C SER A 206 -4.46 -19.06 11.05
N ALA A 207 -5.59 -19.53 11.57
CA ALA A 207 -6.86 -19.60 10.87
C ALA A 207 -7.37 -18.22 10.44
N PHE A 208 -7.17 -17.19 11.28
CA PHE A 208 -7.51 -15.83 10.90
C PHE A 208 -6.71 -15.33 9.69
N PHE A 209 -5.38 -15.51 9.69
CA PHE A 209 -4.55 -15.11 8.55
C PHE A 209 -4.88 -15.89 7.29
N HIS A 210 -5.15 -17.18 7.44
CA HIS A 210 -5.59 -18.01 6.31
C HIS A 210 -6.90 -17.50 5.72
N ASN A 211 -7.89 -17.18 6.55
CA ASN A 211 -9.16 -16.61 6.10
C ASN A 211 -9.00 -15.24 5.46
N LEU A 212 -8.11 -14.38 6.00
CA LEU A 212 -7.81 -13.07 5.43
C LEU A 212 -7.16 -13.19 4.04
N ILE A 213 -6.16 -14.08 3.90
CA ILE A 213 -5.52 -14.35 2.62
C ILE A 213 -6.54 -14.90 1.62
N ASN A 214 -7.37 -15.85 2.01
CA ASN A 214 -8.43 -16.37 1.17
C ASN A 214 -9.46 -15.29 0.75
N ALA A 215 -9.79 -14.35 1.64
CA ALA A 215 -10.65 -13.23 1.30
C ALA A 215 -9.99 -12.31 0.27
N PHE A 216 -8.71 -12.02 0.41
CA PHE A 216 -7.94 -11.21 -0.53
C PHE A 216 -7.84 -11.87 -1.91
N GLU A 217 -7.58 -13.18 -1.95
CA GLU A 217 -7.46 -13.95 -3.19
C GLU A 217 -8.79 -14.08 -3.95
N ASN A 218 -9.88 -14.37 -3.23
CA ASN A 218 -11.14 -14.82 -3.85
C ASN A 218 -12.24 -13.75 -3.88
N LYS A 219 -12.13 -12.69 -3.07
CA LYS A 219 -13.20 -11.68 -2.95
C LYS A 219 -12.70 -10.24 -3.02
N PRO A 220 -11.84 -9.87 -4.01
CA PRO A 220 -11.23 -8.54 -4.10
C PRO A 220 -12.27 -7.41 -4.28
N TYR A 221 -13.44 -7.72 -4.83
CA TYR A 221 -14.50 -6.72 -5.08
C TYR A 221 -15.06 -6.08 -3.80
N TYR A 222 -15.09 -6.80 -2.66
CA TYR A 222 -15.49 -6.20 -1.39
C TYR A 222 -14.53 -5.11 -0.94
N PHE A 223 -13.23 -5.33 -1.11
CA PHE A 223 -12.20 -4.34 -0.78
C PHE A 223 -12.27 -3.13 -1.69
N ILE A 224 -12.55 -3.31 -2.98
CA ILE A 224 -12.71 -2.21 -3.95
C ILE A 224 -13.91 -1.34 -3.56
N ILE A 225 -15.07 -1.96 -3.27
CA ILE A 225 -16.29 -1.22 -2.91
C ILE A 225 -16.06 -0.44 -1.61
N ALA A 226 -15.49 -1.08 -0.59
CA ALA A 226 -15.17 -0.43 0.67
C ALA A 226 -14.18 0.73 0.49
N ALA A 227 -13.13 0.53 -0.31
CA ALA A 227 -12.14 1.56 -0.59
C ALA A 227 -12.76 2.75 -1.34
N ALA A 228 -13.61 2.51 -2.33
CA ALA A 228 -14.31 3.57 -3.04
C ALA A 228 -15.21 4.39 -2.11
N GLY A 229 -15.96 3.72 -1.21
CA GLY A 229 -16.80 4.39 -0.22
C GLY A 229 -15.98 5.26 0.74
N VAL A 230 -14.92 4.72 1.32
CA VAL A 230 -14.03 5.46 2.23
C VAL A 230 -13.34 6.62 1.52
N ALA A 231 -12.84 6.41 0.29
CA ALA A 231 -12.20 7.48 -0.48
C ALA A 231 -13.18 8.62 -0.79
N ALA A 232 -14.44 8.32 -1.12
CA ALA A 232 -15.47 9.33 -1.33
C ALA A 232 -15.73 10.14 -0.05
N VAL A 233 -15.92 9.49 1.09
CA VAL A 233 -16.11 10.16 2.39
C VAL A 233 -14.91 11.02 2.74
N CYS A 234 -13.69 10.49 2.61
CA CYS A 234 -12.46 11.24 2.86
C CYS A 234 -12.31 12.45 1.94
N TYR A 235 -12.72 12.34 0.67
CA TYR A 235 -12.73 13.47 -0.27
C TYR A 235 -13.67 14.60 0.21
N PHE A 236 -14.91 14.29 0.57
CA PHE A 236 -15.86 15.29 1.05
C PHE A 236 -15.38 15.96 2.34
N LEU A 237 -14.87 15.18 3.29
CA LEU A 237 -14.30 15.72 4.54
C LEU A 237 -13.07 16.59 4.27
N SER A 238 -12.21 16.21 3.33
CA SER A 238 -11.04 17.02 2.93
C SER A 238 -11.46 18.38 2.34
N VAL A 239 -12.50 18.39 1.51
CA VAL A 239 -13.06 19.64 0.96
C VAL A 239 -13.62 20.49 2.10
N PHE A 240 -14.39 19.92 3.01
CA PHE A 240 -14.96 20.64 4.17
C PHE A 240 -13.87 21.28 5.04
N PHE A 241 -12.82 20.53 5.41
CA PHE A 241 -11.72 21.07 6.21
C PHE A 241 -10.92 22.16 5.46
N ALA A 242 -10.72 21.98 4.16
CA ALA A 242 -10.01 22.94 3.35
C ALA A 242 -10.79 24.26 3.18
N ASP A 243 -12.12 24.20 3.04
CA ASP A 243 -12.99 25.38 2.97
C ASP A 243 -13.03 26.12 4.31
N LYS A 244 -13.15 25.40 5.42
CA LYS A 244 -13.13 26.00 6.78
C LYS A 244 -11.87 26.79 7.04
N LYS A 245 -10.70 26.31 6.63
CA LYS A 245 -9.43 27.03 6.77
C LYS A 245 -9.35 28.29 5.92
N ARG A 246 -10.03 28.33 4.78
CA ARG A 246 -10.07 29.52 3.91
C ARG A 246 -10.90 30.65 4.52
N GLY A 247 -11.90 30.34 5.32
CA GLY A 247 -12.74 31.32 6.01
C GLY A 247 -12.09 31.97 7.25
N VAL A 248 -10.94 31.45 7.68
CA VAL A 248 -10.20 31.91 8.88
C VAL A 248 -8.91 32.67 8.50
N ALA A 249 -8.54 32.67 7.22
CA ALA A 249 -7.36 33.37 6.67
C ALA A 249 -7.78 34.63 5.92
#